data_0d9d8f425d124797e015e0db6b0d833a
#
_entry.id   0d9d8f425d124797e015e0db6b0d833a
#
_cell.length_a   1.000
_cell.length_b   1.000
_cell.length_c   1.000
_cell.angle_alpha   90.00
_cell.angle_beta   90.00
_cell.angle_gamma   90.00
#
_symmetry.space_group_name_H-M   'P 1'
#
loop_
_entity.id
_entity.type
_entity.pdbx_description
1 polymer ?
#
loop_
_entity_poly.entity_id
_entity_poly.type
_entity_poly.pdbx_seq_one_letter_code
_entity_poly.pdbx_strand_id
1 'polypeptide(L)'
;MRIIMGLMKSLVFGPEEGDVDDLRRKYGLPPSQFITLSNGVIIHLRDEGESEDPVIVLVHGHSEDLHTWDRLAKHLIGSFRVIRFDLRRHGLTGPAPDNEYSIESYVSDLSMVIKHLGIDNFVLVGHSMGGRISVKYTIENREKVDGLILLSASGAPRKEKTP
;
A
#
# COMPACT_ATOMS: atom_id res chain seq x y z
N MET A 1 24.61 -13.37 31.96
CA MET A 1 23.16 -13.29 32.29
C MET A 1 22.30 -12.55 31.26
N ARG A 2 22.72 -11.43 30.64
CA ARG A 2 21.96 -10.74 29.57
C ARG A 2 21.77 -11.55 28.26
N ILE A 3 22.79 -12.33 27.86
CA ILE A 3 22.74 -13.12 26.61
C ILE A 3 21.74 -14.28 26.71
N ILE A 4 21.66 -14.94 27.86
CA ILE A 4 20.74 -16.08 28.09
C ILE A 4 19.28 -15.60 28.15
N MET A 5 19.02 -14.41 28.72
CA MET A 5 17.67 -13.82 28.71
C MET A 5 17.20 -13.43 27.32
N GLY A 6 18.07 -12.97 26.41
CA GLY A 6 17.75 -12.68 25.02
C GLY A 6 17.40 -13.96 24.26
N LEU A 7 18.17 -15.04 24.43
CA LEU A 7 17.90 -16.33 23.80
C LEU A 7 16.56 -16.95 24.27
N MET A 8 16.25 -16.85 25.55
CA MET A 8 14.98 -17.36 26.11
C MET A 8 13.77 -16.54 25.62
N LYS A 9 13.88 -15.22 25.45
CA LYS A 9 12.83 -14.41 24.88
C LYS A 9 12.55 -14.80 23.42
N SER A 10 13.57 -15.00 22.60
CA SER A 10 13.44 -15.43 21.22
C SER A 10 12.79 -16.82 21.06
N LEU A 11 13.04 -17.73 22.00
CA LEU A 11 12.46 -19.09 22.02
C LEU A 11 10.99 -19.12 22.46
N VAL A 12 10.56 -18.18 23.29
CA VAL A 12 9.20 -18.16 23.88
C VAL A 12 8.26 -17.21 23.14
N PHE A 13 8.77 -16.11 22.55
CA PHE A 13 7.97 -15.06 21.93
C PHE A 13 8.19 -14.92 20.41
N GLY A 14 8.96 -15.81 19.79
CA GLY A 14 9.36 -15.68 18.39
C GLY A 14 10.52 -14.66 18.22
N PRO A 15 10.98 -14.43 16.98
CA PRO A 15 11.95 -13.38 16.70
C PRO A 15 11.37 -12.03 17.16
N GLU A 16 12.17 -11.23 17.87
CA GLU A 16 11.81 -9.83 18.15
C GLU A 16 11.40 -9.18 16.82
N GLU A 17 10.24 -8.49 16.79
CA GLU A 17 9.84 -7.71 15.63
C GLU A 17 11.02 -6.81 15.29
N GLY A 18 11.64 -7.03 14.12
CA GLY A 18 12.74 -6.21 13.67
C GLY A 18 12.27 -4.77 13.60
N ASP A 19 13.09 -3.84 14.11
CA ASP A 19 12.81 -2.43 13.98
C ASP A 19 12.53 -2.12 12.50
N VAL A 20 11.38 -1.54 12.22
CA VAL A 20 10.97 -1.21 10.84
C VAL A 20 12.02 -0.36 10.12
N ASP A 21 12.78 0.44 10.87
CA ASP A 21 13.87 1.25 10.31
C ASP A 21 15.07 0.40 9.91
N ASP A 22 15.36 -0.71 10.60
CA ASP A 22 16.36 -1.69 10.18
C ASP A 22 15.91 -2.39 8.88
N LEU A 23 14.62 -2.74 8.79
CA LEU A 23 14.06 -3.34 7.57
C LEU A 23 14.09 -2.36 6.40
N ARG A 24 13.77 -1.08 6.62
CA ARG A 24 13.86 -0.02 5.61
C ARG A 24 15.29 0.15 5.10
N ARG A 25 16.28 0.18 6.01
CA ARG A 25 17.71 0.27 5.62
C ARG A 25 18.16 -0.92 4.79
N LYS A 26 17.67 -2.12 5.09
CA LYS A 26 18.09 -3.36 4.45
C LYS A 26 17.40 -3.60 3.11
N TYR A 27 16.10 -3.32 3.01
CA TYR A 27 15.27 -3.71 1.88
C TYR A 27 14.70 -2.54 1.09
N GLY A 28 14.73 -1.32 1.62
CA GLY A 28 14.21 -0.12 0.99
C GLY A 28 15.17 0.53 -0.01
N LEU A 29 15.92 -0.28 -0.77
CA LEU A 29 16.87 0.21 -1.78
C LEU A 29 16.14 0.70 -3.04
N PRO A 30 16.74 1.61 -3.84
CA PRO A 30 16.14 2.07 -5.09
C PRO A 30 15.63 0.92 -5.96
N PRO A 31 14.47 1.08 -6.61
CA PRO A 31 13.67 2.31 -6.79
C PRO A 31 12.69 2.63 -5.64
N SER A 32 12.83 2.00 -4.48
CA SER A 32 12.01 2.29 -3.30
C SER A 32 12.22 3.71 -2.80
N GLN A 33 11.13 4.37 -2.44
CA GLN A 33 11.08 5.73 -1.89
C GLN A 33 10.27 5.72 -0.60
N PHE A 34 10.53 6.70 0.28
CA PHE A 34 9.79 6.88 1.52
C PHE A 34 9.31 8.31 1.61
N ILE A 35 8.01 8.51 1.82
CA ILE A 35 7.38 9.81 2.02
C ILE A 35 6.71 9.85 3.38
N THR A 36 6.82 10.97 4.07
CA THR A 36 6.10 11.19 5.33
C THR A 36 4.81 11.95 5.05
N LEU A 37 3.67 11.32 5.32
CA LEU A 37 2.37 11.94 5.20
C LEU A 37 2.11 12.93 6.34
N SER A 38 1.14 13.84 6.17
CA SER A 38 0.80 14.86 7.19
C SER A 38 0.26 14.26 8.51
N ASN A 39 -0.21 13.01 8.49
CA ASN A 39 -0.61 12.26 9.69
C ASN A 39 0.54 11.47 10.35
N GLY A 40 1.78 11.66 9.86
CA GLY A 40 2.98 11.04 10.42
C GLY A 40 3.27 9.62 9.92
N VAL A 41 2.41 9.03 9.08
CA VAL A 41 2.68 7.73 8.47
C VAL A 41 3.82 7.86 7.46
N ILE A 42 4.82 7.00 7.54
CA ILE A 42 5.92 6.93 6.57
C ILE A 42 5.57 5.86 5.54
N ILE A 43 5.14 6.28 4.37
CA ILE A 43 4.77 5.39 3.27
C ILE A 43 6.01 4.93 2.49
N HIS A 44 6.18 3.63 2.35
CA HIS A 44 7.07 3.03 1.36
C HIS A 44 6.34 2.93 0.03
N LEU A 45 6.93 3.47 -1.03
CA LEU A 45 6.34 3.45 -2.37
C LEU A 45 7.40 3.23 -3.46
N ARG A 46 6.91 2.89 -4.64
CA ARG A 46 7.64 2.95 -5.90
C ARG A 46 6.84 3.76 -6.90
N ASP A 47 7.51 4.70 -7.55
CA ASP A 47 7.01 5.56 -8.61
C ASP A 47 7.92 5.34 -9.81
N GLU A 48 7.43 4.61 -10.80
CA GLU A 48 8.23 4.09 -11.91
C GLU A 48 7.55 4.39 -13.25
N GLY A 49 8.31 4.80 -14.26
CA GLY A 49 7.85 5.26 -15.56
C GLY A 49 8.13 6.75 -15.76
N GLU A 50 7.76 7.29 -16.91
CA GLU A 50 7.96 8.70 -17.22
C GLU A 50 6.86 9.55 -16.59
N SER A 51 7.20 10.79 -16.17
CA SER A 51 6.26 11.69 -15.49
C SER A 51 5.05 12.07 -16.32
N GLU A 52 5.21 12.11 -17.64
CA GLU A 52 4.17 12.51 -18.60
C GLU A 52 3.28 11.35 -19.04
N ASP A 53 3.62 10.11 -18.66
CA ASP A 53 2.81 8.96 -19.01
C ASP A 53 1.49 8.92 -18.22
N PRO A 54 0.43 8.30 -18.77
CA PRO A 54 -0.79 8.05 -18.03
C PRO A 54 -0.52 7.28 -16.73
N VAL A 55 -1.14 7.72 -15.62
CA VAL A 55 -0.85 7.18 -14.28
C VAL A 55 -1.73 5.98 -13.96
N ILE A 56 -1.10 4.92 -13.43
CA ILE A 56 -1.78 3.77 -12.82
C ILE A 56 -1.34 3.65 -11.35
N VAL A 57 -2.32 3.60 -10.44
CA VAL A 57 -2.10 3.40 -9.00
C VAL A 57 -2.55 2.01 -8.60
N LEU A 58 -1.66 1.24 -7.95
CA LEU A 58 -1.88 -0.16 -7.58
C LEU A 58 -1.95 -0.30 -6.05
N VAL A 59 -3.09 -0.78 -5.54
CA VAL A 59 -3.38 -0.93 -4.11
C VAL A 59 -3.51 -2.42 -3.77
N HIS A 60 -2.57 -2.93 -2.97
CA HIS A 60 -2.48 -4.34 -2.59
C HIS A 60 -3.53 -4.77 -1.55
N GLY A 61 -3.66 -6.06 -1.32
CA GLY A 61 -4.58 -6.66 -0.37
C GLY A 61 -4.02 -6.79 1.06
N HIS A 62 -4.83 -7.41 1.92
CA HIS A 62 -4.40 -7.74 3.29
C HIS A 62 -3.28 -8.79 3.26
N SER A 63 -2.29 -8.65 4.16
CA SER A 63 -1.11 -9.53 4.24
C SER A 63 -0.23 -9.56 2.98
N GLU A 64 -0.30 -8.52 2.18
CA GLU A 64 0.51 -8.29 0.99
C GLU A 64 1.35 -7.02 1.17
N ASP A 65 2.17 -6.72 0.19
CA ASP A 65 2.94 -5.49 0.05
C ASP A 65 2.99 -5.05 -1.41
N LEU A 66 3.70 -3.96 -1.71
CA LEU A 66 3.80 -3.43 -3.07
C LEU A 66 4.45 -4.42 -4.08
N HIS A 67 5.20 -5.42 -3.60
CA HIS A 67 5.84 -6.42 -4.45
C HIS A 67 4.83 -7.42 -5.06
N THR A 68 3.62 -7.53 -4.53
CA THR A 68 2.51 -8.24 -5.18
C THR A 68 2.33 -7.80 -6.63
N TRP A 69 2.67 -6.55 -6.93
CA TRP A 69 2.54 -5.93 -8.23
C TRP A 69 3.79 -6.00 -9.13
N ASP A 70 4.92 -6.54 -8.67
CA ASP A 70 6.19 -6.52 -9.41
C ASP A 70 6.04 -7.01 -10.84
N ARG A 71 5.35 -8.14 -11.03
CA ARG A 71 5.15 -8.72 -12.37
C ARG A 71 4.27 -7.83 -13.25
N LEU A 72 3.19 -7.28 -12.73
CA LEU A 72 2.29 -6.39 -13.47
C LEU A 72 3.00 -5.07 -13.79
N ALA A 73 3.63 -4.44 -12.80
CA ALA A 73 4.36 -3.18 -12.96
C ALA A 73 5.40 -3.28 -14.08
N LYS A 74 6.19 -4.36 -14.11
CA LYS A 74 7.18 -4.61 -15.16
C LYS A 74 6.59 -4.59 -16.58
N HIS A 75 5.32 -4.96 -16.77
CA HIS A 75 4.65 -4.94 -18.08
C HIS A 75 4.03 -3.58 -18.40
N LEU A 76 3.71 -2.79 -17.39
CA LEU A 76 3.07 -1.48 -17.54
C LEU A 76 4.08 -0.34 -17.72
N ILE A 77 5.25 -0.43 -17.05
CA ILE A 77 6.33 0.55 -17.18
C ILE A 77 6.79 0.61 -18.64
N GLY A 78 6.92 1.82 -19.18
CA GLY A 78 7.20 2.09 -20.59
C GLY A 78 5.98 2.50 -21.41
N SER A 79 4.77 2.39 -20.81
CA SER A 79 3.51 2.94 -21.36
C SER A 79 2.72 3.70 -20.31
N PHE A 80 3.07 3.53 -19.03
CA PHE A 80 2.39 4.12 -17.89
C PHE A 80 3.39 4.50 -16.80
N ARG A 81 3.10 5.58 -16.08
CA ARG A 81 3.69 5.85 -14.77
C ARG A 81 2.96 5.02 -13.73
N VAL A 82 3.69 4.09 -13.09
CA VAL A 82 3.12 3.08 -12.19
C VAL A 82 3.46 3.44 -10.75
N ILE A 83 2.42 3.76 -9.97
CA ILE A 83 2.52 4.05 -8.54
C ILE A 83 2.04 2.82 -7.77
N ARG A 84 2.86 2.33 -6.86
CA ARG A 84 2.50 1.25 -5.94
C ARG A 84 3.14 1.52 -4.58
N PHE A 85 2.44 1.22 -3.51
CA PHE A 85 2.88 1.54 -2.17
C PHE A 85 2.38 0.52 -1.15
N ASP A 86 3.11 0.40 -0.05
CA ASP A 86 2.69 -0.41 1.09
C ASP A 86 1.64 0.35 1.90
N LEU A 87 0.50 -0.28 2.12
CA LEU A 87 -0.52 0.23 3.02
C LEU A 87 0.02 0.32 4.45
N ARG A 88 -0.54 1.20 5.30
CA ARG A 88 -0.21 1.25 6.73
C ARG A 88 -0.25 -0.15 7.36
N ARG A 89 0.69 -0.48 8.24
CA ARG A 89 0.92 -1.78 8.87
C ARG A 89 1.33 -2.91 7.90
N HIS A 90 1.72 -2.58 6.68
CA HIS A 90 2.20 -3.55 5.70
C HIS A 90 3.61 -3.19 5.22
N GLY A 91 4.35 -4.20 4.78
CA GLY A 91 5.68 -4.05 4.19
C GLY A 91 6.59 -3.10 4.96
N LEU A 92 7.27 -2.21 4.26
CA LEU A 92 8.18 -1.23 4.85
C LEU A 92 7.50 0.07 5.31
N THR A 93 6.19 0.24 5.07
CA THR A 93 5.43 1.33 5.69
C THR A 93 5.36 1.15 7.21
N GLY A 94 5.14 -0.09 7.67
CA GLY A 94 5.11 -0.38 9.09
C GLY A 94 3.86 0.17 9.80
N PRO A 95 3.88 0.19 11.14
CA PRO A 95 2.75 0.64 11.95
C PRO A 95 2.47 2.13 11.79
N ALA A 96 1.18 2.51 11.87
CA ALA A 96 0.77 3.90 11.87
C ALA A 96 0.88 4.50 13.28
N PRO A 97 1.33 5.77 13.43
CA PRO A 97 1.49 6.41 14.74
C PRO A 97 0.19 6.54 15.55
N ASP A 98 -0.95 6.64 14.84
CA ASP A 98 -2.29 6.77 15.42
C ASP A 98 -2.93 5.43 15.79
N ASN A 99 -2.32 4.30 15.43
CA ASN A 99 -2.86 2.93 15.57
C ASN A 99 -4.24 2.73 14.92
N GLU A 100 -4.61 3.58 13.95
CA GLU A 100 -5.88 3.48 13.23
C GLU A 100 -5.72 2.66 11.96
N TYR A 101 -6.59 1.65 11.79
CA TYR A 101 -6.55 0.71 10.65
C TYR A 101 -7.94 0.51 10.03
N SER A 102 -8.80 1.52 10.11
CA SER A 102 -10.10 1.56 9.45
C SER A 102 -9.95 1.75 7.93
N ILE A 103 -10.97 1.41 7.16
CA ILE A 103 -10.98 1.68 5.71
C ILE A 103 -10.84 3.18 5.44
N GLU A 104 -11.41 4.02 6.28
CA GLU A 104 -11.30 5.48 6.25
C GLU A 104 -9.84 5.95 6.34
N SER A 105 -9.07 5.35 7.24
CA SER A 105 -7.65 5.67 7.41
C SER A 105 -6.82 5.28 6.18
N TYR A 106 -7.09 4.12 5.58
CA TYR A 106 -6.44 3.69 4.33
C TYR A 106 -6.78 4.60 3.15
N VAL A 107 -8.05 5.03 3.03
CA VAL A 107 -8.51 5.97 1.99
C VAL A 107 -7.85 7.34 2.18
N SER A 108 -7.74 7.80 3.42
CA SER A 108 -7.04 9.04 3.76
C SER A 108 -5.57 9.00 3.35
N ASP A 109 -4.86 7.90 3.66
CA ASP A 109 -3.47 7.74 3.24
C ASP A 109 -3.33 7.75 1.72
N LEU A 110 -4.17 7.01 0.99
CA LEU A 110 -4.19 7.03 -0.48
C LEU A 110 -4.37 8.46 -1.00
N SER A 111 -5.32 9.22 -0.44
CA SER A 111 -5.55 10.62 -0.82
C SER A 111 -4.29 11.49 -0.59
N MET A 112 -3.58 11.29 0.53
CA MET A 112 -2.36 12.02 0.83
C MET A 112 -1.21 11.61 -0.09
N VAL A 113 -1.08 10.34 -0.46
CA VAL A 113 -0.08 9.86 -1.44
C VAL A 113 -0.33 10.51 -2.80
N ILE A 114 -1.56 10.46 -3.32
CA ILE A 114 -1.95 11.07 -4.60
C ILE A 114 -1.65 12.58 -4.59
N LYS A 115 -2.02 13.28 -3.51
CA LYS A 115 -1.73 14.70 -3.35
C LYS A 115 -0.23 15.00 -3.30
N HIS A 116 0.54 14.18 -2.57
CA HIS A 116 2.00 14.36 -2.45
C HIS A 116 2.71 14.22 -3.79
N LEU A 117 2.26 13.26 -4.62
CA LEU A 117 2.84 13.00 -5.94
C LEU A 117 2.33 13.95 -7.03
N GLY A 118 1.41 14.88 -6.70
CA GLY A 118 0.85 15.85 -7.65
C GLY A 118 0.04 15.19 -8.77
N ILE A 119 -0.65 14.08 -8.47
CA ILE A 119 -1.41 13.32 -9.46
C ILE A 119 -2.84 13.87 -9.52
N ASP A 120 -3.27 14.30 -10.71
CA ASP A 120 -4.61 14.83 -10.93
C ASP A 120 -5.60 13.73 -11.33
N ASN A 121 -5.24 12.92 -12.35
CA ASN A 121 -6.08 11.87 -12.90
C ASN A 121 -5.30 10.55 -13.03
N PHE A 122 -5.95 9.43 -12.76
CA PHE A 122 -5.31 8.10 -12.82
C PHE A 122 -6.31 6.96 -12.92
N VAL A 123 -5.82 5.81 -13.41
CA VAL A 123 -6.50 4.52 -13.28
C VAL A 123 -6.14 3.90 -11.92
N LEU A 124 -7.16 3.52 -11.15
CA LEU A 124 -6.99 2.91 -9.83
C LEU A 124 -7.24 1.41 -9.91
N VAL A 125 -6.26 0.61 -9.46
CA VAL A 125 -6.33 -0.85 -9.43
C VAL A 125 -6.25 -1.33 -8.00
N GLY A 126 -7.22 -2.12 -7.54
CA GLY A 126 -7.24 -2.64 -6.19
C GLY A 126 -7.46 -4.14 -6.11
N HIS A 127 -6.63 -4.83 -5.31
CA HIS A 127 -6.77 -6.25 -5.04
C HIS A 127 -7.34 -6.48 -3.63
N SER A 128 -8.31 -7.39 -3.50
CA SER A 128 -8.87 -7.83 -2.21
C SER A 128 -9.29 -6.65 -1.31
N MET A 129 -8.63 -6.42 -0.16
CA MET A 129 -8.83 -5.27 0.72
C MET A 129 -8.52 -3.95 -0.02
N GLY A 130 -7.44 -3.91 -0.82
CA GLY A 130 -7.13 -2.77 -1.67
C GLY A 130 -8.25 -2.43 -2.65
N GLY A 131 -8.97 -3.44 -3.14
CA GLY A 131 -10.17 -3.22 -3.95
C GLY A 131 -11.28 -2.49 -3.18
N ARG A 132 -11.52 -2.85 -1.92
CA ARG A 132 -12.49 -2.15 -1.07
C ARG A 132 -12.07 -0.69 -0.79
N ILE A 133 -10.79 -0.47 -0.54
CA ILE A 133 -10.21 0.88 -0.38
C ILE A 133 -10.42 1.69 -1.66
N SER A 134 -10.11 1.10 -2.82
CA SER A 134 -10.23 1.74 -4.13
C SER A 134 -11.68 2.11 -4.48
N VAL A 135 -12.65 1.24 -4.17
CA VAL A 135 -14.08 1.55 -4.34
C VAL A 135 -14.47 2.77 -3.52
N LYS A 136 -14.12 2.78 -2.21
CA LYS A 136 -14.48 3.90 -1.32
C LYS A 136 -13.80 5.19 -1.77
N TYR A 137 -12.50 5.13 -2.11
CA TYR A 137 -11.79 6.29 -2.66
C TYR A 137 -12.47 6.85 -3.91
N THR A 138 -12.84 5.97 -4.86
CA THR A 138 -13.49 6.38 -6.12
C THR A 138 -14.84 7.05 -5.88
N ILE A 139 -15.62 6.57 -4.90
CA ILE A 139 -16.90 7.19 -4.55
C ILE A 139 -16.69 8.63 -4.04
N GLU A 140 -15.64 8.86 -3.25
CA GLU A 140 -15.34 10.16 -2.62
C GLU A 140 -14.58 11.13 -3.56
N ASN A 141 -13.91 10.60 -4.62
CA ASN A 141 -13.04 11.38 -5.51
C ASN A 141 -13.29 11.00 -6.99
N ARG A 142 -14.55 10.98 -7.41
CA ARG A 142 -14.98 10.49 -8.73
C ARG A 142 -14.29 11.21 -9.88
N GLU A 143 -14.03 12.49 -9.72
CA GLU A 143 -13.40 13.36 -10.72
C GLU A 143 -11.94 13.04 -11.00
N LYS A 144 -11.26 12.33 -10.09
CA LYS A 144 -9.83 11.98 -10.20
C LYS A 144 -9.58 10.59 -10.78
N VAL A 145 -10.60 9.72 -10.79
CA VAL A 145 -10.44 8.32 -11.17
C VAL A 145 -10.98 8.11 -12.59
N ASP A 146 -10.08 8.05 -13.57
CA ASP A 146 -10.41 7.79 -14.97
C ASP A 146 -10.95 6.37 -15.20
N GLY A 147 -10.49 5.41 -14.40
CA GLY A 147 -10.92 4.02 -14.44
C GLY A 147 -10.65 3.29 -13.12
N LEU A 148 -11.54 2.37 -12.76
CA LEU A 148 -11.40 1.51 -11.57
C LEU A 148 -11.34 0.05 -12.00
N ILE A 149 -10.26 -0.65 -11.64
CA ILE A 149 -10.06 -2.07 -11.90
C ILE A 149 -10.03 -2.82 -10.57
N LEU A 150 -10.90 -3.81 -10.40
CA LEU A 150 -11.04 -4.58 -9.18
C LEU A 150 -10.64 -6.04 -9.43
N LEU A 151 -9.64 -6.50 -8.68
CA LEU A 151 -9.15 -7.87 -8.72
C LEU A 151 -9.54 -8.56 -7.42
N SER A 152 -10.45 -9.53 -7.48
CA SER A 152 -10.93 -10.28 -6.31
C SER A 152 -11.27 -9.38 -5.11
N ALA A 153 -11.88 -8.22 -5.37
CA ALA A 153 -12.16 -7.19 -4.36
C ALA A 153 -13.04 -7.73 -3.24
N SER A 154 -12.67 -7.44 -1.98
CA SER A 154 -13.47 -7.78 -0.81
C SER A 154 -14.62 -6.77 -0.64
N GLY A 155 -15.74 -7.22 -0.03
CA GLY A 155 -16.86 -6.34 0.32
C GLY A 155 -17.93 -6.17 -0.76
N ALA A 156 -17.84 -6.88 -1.89
CA ALA A 156 -18.96 -6.97 -2.83
C ALA A 156 -20.16 -7.64 -2.15
N PRO A 157 -21.40 -7.16 -2.38
CA PRO A 157 -22.59 -7.81 -1.86
C PRO A 157 -22.61 -9.27 -2.32
N ARG A 158 -22.74 -10.20 -1.39
CA ARG A 158 -23.00 -11.60 -1.77
C ARG A 158 -24.38 -11.66 -2.39
N LYS A 159 -24.51 -12.19 -3.61
CA LYS A 159 -25.81 -12.57 -4.13
C LYS A 159 -26.45 -13.51 -3.10
N GLU A 160 -27.60 -13.15 -2.56
CA GLU A 160 -28.39 -14.10 -1.78
C GLU A 160 -28.55 -15.33 -2.63
N LYS A 161 -28.20 -16.50 -2.06
CA LYS A 161 -28.52 -17.77 -2.73
C LYS A 161 -30.04 -17.83 -2.70
N THR A 162 -30.67 -17.65 -3.84
CA THR A 162 -32.10 -17.96 -4.00
C THR A 162 -32.27 -19.42 -3.61
N PRO A 163 -33.19 -19.73 -2.69
CA PRO A 163 -33.42 -21.10 -2.22
C PRO A 163 -33.81 -22.05 -3.34
#